data_3dde0aacb1ca00e174e612584f709737
#
_entry.id   3dde0aacb1ca00e174e612584f709737
#
_cell.length_a   1.000
_cell.length_b   1.000
_cell.length_c   1.000
_cell.angle_alpha   90.00
_cell.angle_beta   90.00
_cell.angle_gamma   90.00
#
_symmetry.space_group_name_H-M   'P 1'
#
loop_
_entity.id
_entity.type
_entity.pdbx_description
1 polymer ?
#
loop_
_entity_poly.entity_id
_entity_poly.type
_entity_poly.pdbx_seq_one_letter_code
_entity_poly.pdbx_strand_id
1 'polypeptide(L)'
;MIKKNIKYIKFAKLLIICEFIIIFAPSEVIIMSKKELIPFEATHPGELIKDELKARGMTQKQLADETGIKPSVLSETINGKRSISLKVAAALEKVLDIPADMWMNMQTQYELDKANIASRDGQRETVSLTIPIRDRNLLRELVRKFGWACVF
;
A
#
# COMPACT_ATOMS: atom_id res chain seq x y z
N MET A 1 59.38 13.59 -16.73
CA MET A 1 58.10 13.30 -17.46
C MET A 1 57.33 12.09 -16.92
N ILE A 2 57.67 11.53 -15.76
CA ILE A 2 57.10 10.26 -15.24
C ILE A 2 56.07 10.47 -14.12
N LYS A 3 56.01 11.65 -13.49
CA LYS A 3 55.12 11.91 -12.34
C LYS A 3 53.62 12.16 -12.70
N LYS A 4 53.29 12.44 -13.99
CA LYS A 4 51.92 12.70 -14.41
C LYS A 4 51.10 11.39 -14.64
N ASN A 5 51.74 10.28 -14.98
CA ASN A 5 51.06 9.02 -15.27
C ASN A 5 50.56 8.24 -14.05
N ILE A 6 51.17 8.48 -12.87
CA ILE A 6 50.77 7.77 -11.63
C ILE A 6 49.38 8.23 -11.12
N LYS A 7 49.04 9.51 -11.36
CA LYS A 7 47.71 10.02 -10.96
C LYS A 7 46.57 9.46 -11.79
N TYR A 8 46.79 9.28 -13.10
CA TYR A 8 45.76 8.68 -14.00
C TYR A 8 45.56 7.18 -13.74
N ILE A 9 46.62 6.46 -13.41
CA ILE A 9 46.56 5.03 -13.09
C ILE A 9 45.79 4.79 -11.78
N LYS A 10 45.94 5.67 -10.77
CA LYS A 10 45.17 5.59 -9.53
C LYS A 10 43.70 5.94 -9.74
N PHE A 11 43.38 6.90 -10.63
CA PHE A 11 41.99 7.26 -10.95
C PHE A 11 41.29 6.18 -11.77
N ALA A 12 42.00 5.61 -12.75
CA ALA A 12 41.47 4.49 -13.55
C ALA A 12 41.22 3.23 -12.69
N LYS A 13 42.10 2.91 -11.73
CA LYS A 13 41.84 1.81 -10.78
C LYS A 13 40.67 2.07 -9.85
N LEU A 14 40.48 3.34 -9.44
CA LEU A 14 39.33 3.69 -8.59
C LEU A 14 37.98 3.57 -9.36
N LEU A 15 37.95 3.96 -10.64
CA LEU A 15 36.80 3.82 -11.51
C LEU A 15 36.46 2.33 -11.77
N ILE A 16 37.46 1.50 -12.03
CA ILE A 16 37.25 0.06 -12.25
C ILE A 16 36.75 -0.63 -10.97
N ILE A 17 37.23 -0.20 -9.80
CA ILE A 17 36.74 -0.71 -8.51
C ILE A 17 35.29 -0.26 -8.25
N CYS A 18 34.91 0.99 -8.61
CA CYS A 18 33.52 1.43 -8.53
C CYS A 18 32.59 0.65 -9.46
N GLU A 19 32.98 0.40 -10.71
CA GLU A 19 32.19 -0.42 -11.63
C GLU A 19 32.11 -1.89 -11.15
N PHE A 20 33.20 -2.42 -10.58
CA PHE A 20 33.21 -3.79 -10.05
C PHE A 20 32.37 -3.93 -8.77
N ILE A 21 32.29 -2.90 -7.94
CA ILE A 21 31.42 -2.87 -6.74
C ILE A 21 29.95 -2.79 -7.15
N ILE A 22 29.62 -2.06 -8.23
CA ILE A 22 28.25 -1.96 -8.73
C ILE A 22 27.79 -3.25 -9.38
N ILE A 23 28.70 -3.99 -10.08
CA ILE A 23 28.38 -5.24 -10.75
C ILE A 23 28.40 -6.44 -9.77
N PHE A 24 29.22 -6.35 -8.70
CA PHE A 24 29.35 -7.42 -7.69
C PHE A 24 28.70 -7.06 -6.34
N ALA A 25 27.90 -6.02 -6.27
CA ALA A 25 27.01 -5.84 -5.13
C ALA A 25 26.05 -7.03 -5.13
N PRO A 26 26.14 -7.95 -4.16
CA PRO A 26 25.22 -9.05 -4.12
C PRO A 26 23.80 -8.48 -4.10
N SER A 27 22.92 -9.07 -4.89
CA SER A 27 21.50 -8.72 -4.94
C SER A 27 20.82 -8.67 -3.56
N GLU A 28 21.50 -9.17 -2.55
CA GLU A 28 21.09 -9.08 -1.13
C GLU A 28 21.15 -7.66 -0.55
N VAL A 29 21.95 -6.72 -1.07
CA VAL A 29 21.97 -5.33 -0.60
C VAL A 29 20.74 -4.56 -1.10
N ILE A 30 20.15 -4.98 -2.21
CA ILE A 30 18.88 -4.42 -2.73
C ILE A 30 17.67 -5.06 -2.02
N ILE A 31 17.87 -6.24 -1.41
CA ILE A 31 16.88 -6.93 -0.55
C ILE A 31 16.84 -6.31 0.86
N MET A 32 17.73 -5.36 1.18
CA MET A 32 17.59 -4.63 2.43
C MET A 32 16.25 -3.92 2.46
N SER A 33 15.31 -4.72 2.97
CA SER A 33 14.13 -4.23 3.62
C SER A 33 13.14 -3.52 2.68
N LYS A 34 12.63 -4.22 1.69
CA LYS A 34 11.20 -4.15 1.50
C LYS A 34 10.56 -4.98 2.63
N LYS A 35 10.79 -4.57 3.87
CA LYS A 35 9.89 -4.87 4.95
C LYS A 35 8.58 -4.23 4.49
N GLU A 36 7.74 -5.05 3.88
CA GLU A 36 6.47 -4.59 3.35
C GLU A 36 5.77 -3.93 4.53
N LEU A 37 5.68 -2.60 4.46
CA LEU A 37 4.89 -1.85 5.42
C LEU A 37 3.45 -2.26 5.15
N ILE A 38 2.99 -3.27 5.88
CA ILE A 38 1.60 -3.72 5.81
C ILE A 38 0.76 -2.54 6.29
N PRO A 39 -0.08 -1.95 5.44
CA PRO A 39 -0.92 -0.84 5.84
C PRO A 39 -1.85 -1.26 6.98
N PHE A 40 -2.30 -0.29 7.76
CA PHE A 40 -3.27 -0.56 8.83
C PHE A 40 -4.60 -1.02 8.25
N GLU A 41 -5.02 -0.39 7.16
CA GLU A 41 -6.26 -0.66 6.45
C GLU A 41 -5.99 -0.70 4.94
N ALA A 42 -6.65 -1.61 4.23
CA ALA A 42 -6.56 -1.72 2.78
C ALA A 42 -7.53 -0.73 2.12
N THR A 43 -7.01 0.16 1.28
CA THR A 43 -7.83 1.16 0.57
C THR A 43 -8.38 0.58 -0.73
N HIS A 44 -9.71 0.51 -0.84
CA HIS A 44 -10.36 0.01 -2.05
C HIS A 44 -10.33 1.06 -3.18
N PRO A 45 -10.05 0.69 -4.44
CA PRO A 45 -10.01 1.64 -5.56
C PRO A 45 -11.35 2.37 -5.81
N GLY A 46 -12.46 1.87 -5.30
CA GLY A 46 -13.74 2.54 -5.30
C GLY A 46 -13.76 3.89 -4.56
N GLU A 47 -12.85 4.09 -3.61
CA GLU A 47 -12.70 5.37 -2.92
C GLU A 47 -12.14 6.44 -3.86
N LEU A 48 -11.14 6.09 -4.67
CA LEU A 48 -10.61 6.99 -5.68
C LEU A 48 -11.69 7.37 -6.70
N ILE A 49 -12.56 6.43 -7.10
CA ILE A 49 -13.69 6.76 -7.99
C ILE A 49 -14.61 7.81 -7.34
N LYS A 50 -14.90 7.68 -6.04
CA LYS A 50 -15.71 8.67 -5.30
C LYS A 50 -15.07 10.05 -5.29
N ASP A 51 -13.76 10.10 -5.06
CA ASP A 51 -13.02 11.36 -5.00
C ASP A 51 -12.95 12.02 -6.37
N GLU A 52 -12.72 11.26 -7.45
CA GLU A 52 -12.74 11.75 -8.82
C GLU A 52 -14.13 12.29 -9.22
N LEU A 53 -15.19 11.58 -8.88
CA LEU A 53 -16.56 12.04 -9.11
C LEU A 53 -16.82 13.36 -8.41
N LYS A 54 -16.39 13.47 -7.15
CA LYS A 54 -16.53 14.68 -6.35
C LYS A 54 -15.72 15.85 -6.93
N ALA A 55 -14.48 15.59 -7.34
CA ALA A 55 -13.60 16.59 -7.92
C ALA A 55 -14.14 17.15 -9.25
N ARG A 56 -14.79 16.31 -10.06
CA ARG A 56 -15.40 16.68 -11.35
C ARG A 56 -16.85 17.15 -11.25
N GLY A 57 -17.45 17.10 -10.06
CA GLY A 57 -18.87 17.42 -9.87
C GLY A 57 -19.82 16.45 -10.62
N MET A 58 -19.36 15.23 -10.88
CA MET A 58 -20.08 14.20 -11.62
C MET A 58 -20.83 13.26 -10.66
N THR A 59 -22.04 12.88 -10.99
CA THR A 59 -22.81 11.91 -10.24
C THR A 59 -22.50 10.48 -10.69
N GLN A 60 -22.72 9.49 -9.81
CA GLN A 60 -22.59 8.07 -10.16
C GLN A 60 -23.48 7.66 -11.35
N LYS A 61 -24.66 8.30 -11.47
CA LYS A 61 -25.57 8.04 -12.59
C LYS A 61 -24.97 8.51 -13.90
N GLN A 62 -24.41 9.72 -13.94
CA GLN A 62 -23.73 10.25 -15.12
C GLN A 62 -22.55 9.37 -15.52
N LEU A 63 -21.72 8.95 -14.55
CA LEU A 63 -20.63 8.02 -14.83
C LEU A 63 -21.13 6.69 -15.41
N ALA A 64 -22.24 6.15 -14.89
CA ALA A 64 -22.84 4.92 -15.41
C ALA A 64 -23.33 5.09 -16.85
N ASP A 65 -23.99 6.20 -17.14
CA ASP A 65 -24.50 6.52 -18.48
C ASP A 65 -23.35 6.71 -19.50
N GLU A 66 -22.26 7.41 -19.10
CA GLU A 66 -21.10 7.65 -19.96
C GLU A 66 -20.22 6.42 -20.18
N THR A 67 -20.07 5.57 -19.15
CA THR A 67 -19.29 4.34 -19.25
C THR A 67 -20.08 3.18 -19.86
N GLY A 68 -21.40 3.27 -19.91
CA GLY A 68 -22.28 2.17 -20.30
C GLY A 68 -22.31 1.01 -19.29
N ILE A 69 -21.80 1.22 -18.08
CA ILE A 69 -21.84 0.23 -17.01
C ILE A 69 -23.19 0.33 -16.29
N LYS A 70 -23.78 -0.85 -15.97
CA LYS A 70 -25.01 -0.87 -15.17
C LYS A 70 -24.84 -0.11 -13.86
N PRO A 71 -25.74 0.81 -13.48
CA PRO A 71 -25.62 1.59 -12.25
C PRO A 71 -25.43 0.76 -10.98
N SER A 72 -26.07 -0.43 -10.91
CA SER A 72 -25.90 -1.36 -9.79
C SER A 72 -24.46 -1.87 -9.67
N VAL A 73 -23.85 -2.27 -10.79
CA VAL A 73 -22.47 -2.77 -10.84
C VAL A 73 -21.50 -1.67 -10.43
N LEU A 74 -21.72 -0.45 -10.96
CA LEU A 74 -20.88 0.71 -10.62
C LEU A 74 -21.00 1.05 -9.12
N SER A 75 -22.21 1.06 -8.59
CA SER A 75 -22.46 1.31 -7.16
C SER A 75 -21.79 0.25 -6.26
N GLU A 76 -21.91 -1.03 -6.63
CA GLU A 76 -21.22 -2.12 -5.90
C GLU A 76 -19.69 -1.94 -5.92
N THR A 77 -19.12 -1.58 -7.07
CA THR A 77 -17.68 -1.33 -7.22
C THR A 77 -17.22 -0.13 -6.40
N ILE A 78 -17.94 0.98 -6.46
CA ILE A 78 -17.64 2.19 -5.70
C ILE A 78 -17.72 1.94 -4.18
N ASN A 79 -18.64 1.09 -3.74
CA ASN A 79 -18.80 0.77 -2.32
C ASN A 79 -17.92 -0.41 -1.84
N GLY A 80 -16.98 -0.88 -2.65
CA GLY A 80 -16.04 -1.94 -2.29
C GLY A 80 -16.66 -3.34 -2.19
N LYS A 81 -17.92 -3.51 -2.65
CA LYS A 81 -18.60 -4.81 -2.64
C LYS A 81 -18.23 -5.68 -3.85
N ARG A 82 -17.62 -5.08 -4.86
CA ARG A 82 -17.21 -5.74 -6.10
C ARG A 82 -15.86 -5.25 -6.55
N SER A 83 -14.99 -6.17 -6.96
CA SER A 83 -13.69 -5.87 -7.56
C SER A 83 -13.82 -5.19 -8.92
N ILE A 84 -12.87 -4.34 -9.27
CA ILE A 84 -12.78 -3.73 -10.59
C ILE A 84 -12.33 -4.80 -11.59
N SER A 85 -13.16 -5.09 -12.58
CA SER A 85 -12.79 -5.95 -13.70
C SER A 85 -12.11 -5.15 -14.81
N LEU A 86 -11.37 -5.83 -15.70
CA LEU A 86 -10.72 -5.19 -16.85
C LEU A 86 -11.72 -4.40 -17.72
N LYS A 87 -12.95 -4.91 -17.88
CA LYS A 87 -14.01 -4.19 -18.62
C LYS A 87 -14.40 -2.89 -17.95
N VAL A 88 -14.51 -2.89 -16.63
CA VAL A 88 -14.84 -1.70 -15.84
C VAL A 88 -13.66 -0.72 -15.87
N ALA A 89 -12.43 -1.19 -15.71
CA ALA A 89 -11.22 -0.37 -15.79
C ALA A 89 -11.09 0.35 -17.15
N ALA A 90 -11.27 -0.37 -18.25
CA ALA A 90 -11.24 0.20 -19.60
C ALA A 90 -12.37 1.19 -19.89
N ALA A 91 -13.54 1.01 -19.25
CA ALA A 91 -14.63 1.96 -19.37
C ALA A 91 -14.40 3.23 -18.53
N LEU A 92 -13.81 3.08 -17.32
CA LEU A 92 -13.41 4.21 -16.48
C LEU A 92 -12.30 5.05 -17.12
N GLU A 93 -11.34 4.43 -17.80
CA GLU A 93 -10.26 5.13 -18.53
C GLU A 93 -10.83 6.11 -19.54
N LYS A 94 -11.85 5.73 -20.29
CA LYS A 94 -12.46 6.58 -21.33
C LYS A 94 -13.12 7.85 -20.77
N VAL A 95 -13.64 7.78 -19.55
CA VAL A 95 -14.43 8.88 -18.96
C VAL A 95 -13.59 9.67 -17.96
N LEU A 96 -12.78 8.97 -17.14
CA LEU A 96 -11.98 9.60 -16.09
C LEU A 96 -10.56 9.94 -16.56
N ASP A 97 -10.15 9.53 -17.75
CA ASP A 97 -8.79 9.76 -18.30
C ASP A 97 -7.68 9.25 -17.36
N ILE A 98 -7.99 8.16 -16.63
CA ILE A 98 -7.05 7.45 -15.76
C ILE A 98 -6.81 6.08 -16.38
N PRO A 99 -5.56 5.70 -16.69
CA PRO A 99 -5.23 4.46 -17.37
C PRO A 99 -5.82 3.21 -16.72
N ALA A 100 -6.30 2.26 -17.53
CA ALA A 100 -6.92 1.04 -17.04
C ALA A 100 -5.96 0.16 -16.22
N ASP A 101 -4.67 0.19 -16.55
CA ASP A 101 -3.62 -0.50 -15.80
C ASP A 101 -3.47 0.05 -14.38
N MET A 102 -3.63 1.36 -14.18
CA MET A 102 -3.63 1.98 -12.85
C MET A 102 -4.78 1.43 -11.99
N TRP A 103 -5.99 1.34 -12.54
CA TRP A 103 -7.14 0.75 -11.84
C TRP A 103 -6.90 -0.71 -11.47
N MET A 104 -6.32 -1.49 -12.38
CA MET A 104 -6.00 -2.89 -12.13
C MET A 104 -4.89 -3.06 -11.10
N ASN A 105 -3.86 -2.22 -11.13
CA ASN A 105 -2.78 -2.23 -10.14
C ASN A 105 -3.32 -1.90 -8.75
N MET A 106 -4.20 -0.91 -8.63
CA MET A 106 -4.82 -0.56 -7.35
C MET A 106 -5.71 -1.70 -6.82
N GLN A 107 -6.45 -2.38 -7.68
CA GLN A 107 -7.25 -3.53 -7.29
C GLN A 107 -6.37 -4.67 -6.78
N THR A 108 -5.28 -4.97 -7.49
CA THR A 108 -4.32 -6.01 -7.08
C THR A 108 -3.67 -5.66 -5.74
N GLN A 109 -3.24 -4.41 -5.57
CA GLN A 109 -2.64 -3.95 -4.33
C GLN A 109 -3.63 -4.04 -3.15
N TYR A 110 -4.88 -3.65 -3.35
CA TYR A 110 -5.94 -3.81 -2.36
C TYR A 110 -6.10 -5.26 -1.90
N GLU A 111 -6.11 -6.21 -2.83
CA GLU A 111 -6.27 -7.63 -2.51
C GLU A 111 -5.04 -8.18 -1.77
N LEU A 112 -3.83 -7.76 -2.15
CA LEU A 112 -2.59 -8.11 -1.46
C LEU A 112 -2.56 -7.53 -0.03
N ASP A 113 -2.91 -6.26 0.13
CA ASP A 113 -2.95 -5.61 1.43
C ASP A 113 -3.96 -6.27 2.36
N LYS A 114 -5.15 -6.62 1.84
CA LYS A 114 -6.17 -7.35 2.58
C LYS A 114 -5.69 -8.72 3.04
N ALA A 115 -4.99 -9.47 2.17
CA ALA A 115 -4.42 -10.76 2.53
C ALA A 115 -3.31 -10.62 3.59
N ASN A 116 -2.44 -9.62 3.46
CA ASN A 116 -1.36 -9.32 4.40
C ASN A 116 -1.90 -8.89 5.78
N ILE A 117 -2.94 -8.05 5.80
CA ILE A 117 -3.62 -7.64 7.03
C ILE A 117 -4.25 -8.86 7.72
N ALA A 118 -4.96 -9.71 6.98
CA ALA A 118 -5.55 -10.92 7.53
C ALA A 118 -4.50 -11.86 8.13
N SER A 119 -3.35 -12.03 7.47
CA SER A 119 -2.22 -12.82 7.94
C SER A 119 -1.62 -12.22 9.21
N ARG A 120 -1.42 -10.91 9.26
CA ARG A 120 -0.92 -10.17 10.43
C ARG A 120 -1.85 -10.32 11.62
N ASP A 121 -3.15 -10.15 11.40
CA ASP A 121 -4.14 -10.21 12.47
C ASP A 121 -4.36 -11.64 12.97
N GLY A 122 -4.21 -12.65 12.11
CA GLY A 122 -4.19 -14.07 12.50
C GLY A 122 -2.96 -14.49 13.32
N GLN A 123 -1.84 -13.74 13.20
CA GLN A 123 -0.61 -13.98 13.97
C GLN A 123 -0.54 -13.18 15.28
N ARG A 124 -1.50 -12.31 15.55
CA ARG A 124 -1.56 -11.61 16.84
C ARG A 124 -1.92 -12.59 17.93
N GLU A 125 -0.92 -13.03 18.70
CA GLU A 125 -1.15 -13.72 19.95
C GLU A 125 -1.89 -12.77 20.91
N THR A 126 -3.13 -13.09 21.21
CA THR A 126 -3.87 -12.39 22.26
C THR A 126 -3.37 -12.91 23.62
N VAL A 127 -2.56 -12.12 24.31
CA VAL A 127 -2.21 -12.39 25.70
C VAL A 127 -3.38 -11.97 26.57
N SER A 128 -4.15 -12.93 27.08
CA SER A 128 -5.19 -12.64 28.07
C SER A 128 -4.56 -12.45 29.45
N LEU A 129 -4.53 -11.21 29.92
CA LEU A 129 -4.13 -10.87 31.30
C LEU A 129 -5.36 -10.90 32.21
N THR A 130 -5.45 -11.88 33.10
CA THR A 130 -6.46 -11.88 34.13
C THR A 130 -5.95 -11.09 35.34
N ILE A 131 -6.45 -9.86 35.50
CA ILE A 131 -6.08 -8.98 36.60
C ILE A 131 -7.16 -9.08 37.70
N PRO A 132 -6.80 -9.45 38.95
CA PRO A 132 -7.76 -9.51 40.04
C PRO A 132 -8.40 -8.13 40.30
N ILE A 133 -9.72 -8.10 40.50
CA ILE A 133 -10.50 -6.85 40.69
C ILE A 133 -9.99 -6.01 41.89
N ARG A 134 -9.23 -6.58 42.79
CA ARG A 134 -8.62 -5.87 43.96
C ARG A 134 -7.70 -4.72 43.50
N ASP A 135 -7.05 -4.81 42.35
CA ASP A 135 -6.04 -3.84 41.89
C ASP A 135 -6.57 -2.81 40.92
N ARG A 136 -7.73 -2.20 41.23
CA ARG A 136 -8.32 -1.13 40.40
C ARG A 136 -7.37 0.05 40.12
N ASN A 137 -6.44 0.32 41.03
CA ASN A 137 -5.46 1.40 40.86
C ASN A 137 -4.41 1.00 39.81
N LEU A 138 -3.95 -0.24 39.79
CA LEU A 138 -3.04 -0.76 38.77
C LEU A 138 -3.68 -0.71 37.37
N LEU A 139 -4.96 -1.09 37.26
CA LEU A 139 -5.71 -0.98 36.01
C LEU A 139 -5.76 0.45 35.48
N ARG A 140 -6.05 1.44 36.36
CA ARG A 140 -6.07 2.86 35.97
C ARG A 140 -4.70 3.35 35.51
N GLU A 141 -3.63 2.92 36.15
CA GLU A 141 -2.27 3.27 35.73
C GLU A 141 -1.89 2.66 34.40
N LEU A 142 -2.24 1.40 34.16
CA LEU A 142 -2.00 0.70 32.89
C LEU A 142 -2.78 1.37 31.76
N VAL A 143 -4.06 1.69 31.94
CA VAL A 143 -4.88 2.41 30.96
C VAL A 143 -4.27 3.78 30.66
N ARG A 144 -3.85 4.52 31.69
CA ARG A 144 -3.25 5.85 31.52
C ARG A 144 -1.89 5.82 30.85
N LYS A 145 -1.07 4.79 31.14
CA LYS A 145 0.31 4.70 30.66
C LYS A 145 0.42 4.09 29.26
N PHE A 146 -0.48 3.19 28.92
CA PHE A 146 -0.43 2.43 27.66
C PHE A 146 -1.60 2.72 26.71
N GLY A 147 -2.53 3.59 27.09
CA GLY A 147 -3.68 3.96 26.25
C GLY A 147 -4.63 2.79 25.95
N TRP A 148 -4.69 1.78 26.83
CA TRP A 148 -5.54 0.62 26.62
C TRP A 148 -7.02 0.98 26.76
N ALA A 149 -7.82 0.68 25.75
CA ALA A 149 -9.27 0.77 25.83
C ALA A 149 -9.77 -0.48 26.58
N CYS A 150 -10.19 -0.30 27.84
CA CYS A 150 -10.89 -1.36 28.57
C CYS A 150 -12.36 -1.31 28.19
N VAL A 151 -12.86 -2.35 27.53
CA VAL A 151 -14.30 -2.60 27.37
C VAL A 151 -14.74 -3.37 28.62
N PHE A 152 -15.54 -2.70 29.47
CA PHE A 152 -16.19 -3.34 30.62
C PHE A 152 -17.58 -3.83 30.22
#